data_eee7a826babc209e15f6336d373f9bd7
#
_entry.id   eee7a826babc209e15f6336d373f9bd7
#
_cell.length_a   1.000
_cell.length_b   1.000
_cell.length_c   1.000
_cell.angle_alpha   90.00
_cell.angle_beta   90.00
_cell.angle_gamma   90.00
#
_symmetry.space_group_name_H-M   'P 1'
#
loop_
_entity.id
_entity.type
_entity.pdbx_description
1 polymer ?
#
loop_
_entity_poly.entity_id
_entity_poly.type
_entity_poly.pdbx_seq_one_letter_code
_entity_poly.pdbx_strand_id
1 'polypeptide(L)'
;MSVQVENLEKNMAKLTIEVPAEELEKALEKAYQKQKKNISVPGFRKGKVPRAMVEKMYGPAVFYEDAVNSLVPEEYSKAAEESKLDIVSRPEINVEQIEKGKAFIFTATVAVKPEVTLGEYKGLEVAKADTTVTDEEVEAELKKEQEKNARTINVEDRPAADGDTVTLDFEGSVAGVPFDGGAGKDYPLTLGSHSFIPGFEEQLVGAALEEEKEVNVTFPEDYQAEELAGKAAVFKCTIHKIEAKELPALDDDFAKDVSEFDTLDEYKKEIKDNLTKKKEEQAKTEKENAVVDKAAETARMEIPEAMIDTQVENMVDDFARRIQSQGLSMEQYMQFTGATVDSLKEQMKPQAVKRIESRLVLEKVAEAENIQISDEKLDEELAKMAEMYKMELDKFKELVGEYEKEQMKKDLAVQEAVTLMADSAKEV
;
A
#
# COMPACT_ATOMS: atom_id res chain seq x y z
N MET A 1 9.81 12.86 38.26
CA MET A 1 10.22 13.31 36.89
C MET A 1 9.92 14.79 36.76
N SER A 2 10.78 15.56 36.11
CA SER A 2 10.47 16.94 35.70
C SER A 2 10.66 17.05 34.18
N VAL A 3 9.81 17.85 33.54
CA VAL A 3 9.83 18.07 32.09
C VAL A 3 9.94 19.57 31.83
N GLN A 4 10.90 19.96 31.02
CA GLN A 4 11.01 21.33 30.53
C GLN A 4 10.81 21.30 29.02
N VAL A 5 9.93 22.19 28.53
CA VAL A 5 9.59 22.31 27.10
C VAL A 5 10.21 23.60 26.58
N GLU A 6 10.99 23.48 25.53
CA GLU A 6 11.55 24.59 24.76
C GLU A 6 11.03 24.51 23.33
N ASN A 7 10.30 25.54 22.90
CA ASN A 7 9.86 25.64 21.51
C ASN A 7 11.02 26.10 20.63
N LEU A 8 11.29 25.39 19.58
CA LEU A 8 12.30 25.67 18.57
C LEU A 8 11.65 26.26 17.30
N GLU A 9 12.46 26.71 16.37
CA GLU A 9 11.98 27.15 15.06
C GLU A 9 11.40 25.98 14.25
N LYS A 10 10.59 26.29 13.23
CA LYS A 10 10.01 25.36 12.27
C LYS A 10 9.13 24.28 12.91
N ASN A 11 8.32 24.67 13.88
CA ASN A 11 7.41 23.76 14.59
C ASN A 11 8.13 22.55 15.23
N MET A 12 9.32 22.78 15.74
CA MET A 12 10.06 21.80 16.54
C MET A 12 9.98 22.16 18.02
N ALA A 13 10.03 21.16 18.90
CA ALA A 13 10.13 21.34 20.34
C ALA A 13 11.19 20.40 20.93
N LYS A 14 11.89 20.90 21.95
CA LYS A 14 12.85 20.12 22.71
C LYS A 14 12.28 19.89 24.13
N LEU A 15 12.08 18.63 24.46
CA LEU A 15 11.67 18.18 25.78
C LEU A 15 12.94 17.78 26.55
N THR A 16 13.26 18.48 27.64
CA THR A 16 14.33 18.06 28.55
C THR A 16 13.69 17.33 29.71
N ILE A 17 14.06 16.07 29.85
CA ILE A 17 13.42 15.12 30.80
C ILE A 17 14.46 14.74 31.85
N GLU A 18 14.15 15.05 33.12
CA GLU A 18 14.99 14.71 34.25
C GLU A 18 14.32 13.59 35.08
N VAL A 19 14.98 12.45 35.10
CA VAL A 19 14.55 11.26 35.84
C VAL A 19 15.33 11.18 37.15
N PRO A 20 14.66 11.05 38.31
CA PRO A 20 15.33 10.98 39.59
C PRO A 20 16.37 9.85 39.69
N ALA A 21 17.45 10.09 40.43
CA ALA A 21 18.53 9.10 40.64
C ALA A 21 18.02 7.75 41.16
N GLU A 22 16.94 7.73 41.92
CA GLU A 22 16.32 6.52 42.44
C GLU A 22 15.70 5.64 41.32
N GLU A 23 15.09 6.24 40.31
CA GLU A 23 14.52 5.51 39.17
C GLU A 23 15.62 4.96 38.26
N LEU A 24 16.70 5.76 38.04
CA LEU A 24 17.88 5.26 37.35
C LEU A 24 18.50 4.06 38.10
N GLU A 25 18.61 4.10 39.44
CA GLU A 25 19.17 3.00 40.22
C GLU A 25 18.30 1.74 40.11
N LYS A 26 16.97 1.88 40.12
CA LYS A 26 16.05 0.75 39.90
C LYS A 26 16.21 0.14 38.49
N ALA A 27 16.39 0.98 37.45
CA ALA A 27 16.62 0.50 36.11
C ALA A 27 17.96 -0.21 35.94
N LEU A 28 19.02 0.33 36.56
CA LEU A 28 20.32 -0.32 36.60
C LEU A 28 20.28 -1.68 37.32
N GLU A 29 19.50 -1.80 38.39
CA GLU A 29 19.30 -3.08 39.07
C GLU A 29 18.53 -4.07 38.17
N LYS A 30 17.48 -3.62 37.49
CA LYS A 30 16.75 -4.46 36.50
C LYS A 30 17.69 -4.95 35.37
N ALA A 31 18.51 -4.05 34.82
CA ALA A 31 19.51 -4.37 33.79
C ALA A 31 20.52 -5.43 34.29
N TYR A 32 21.06 -5.25 35.50
CA TYR A 32 21.91 -6.27 36.11
C TYR A 32 21.17 -7.61 36.27
N GLN A 33 19.93 -7.64 36.76
CA GLN A 33 19.17 -8.88 36.96
C GLN A 33 18.92 -9.63 35.64
N LYS A 34 18.71 -8.89 34.55
CA LYS A 34 18.55 -9.44 33.19
C LYS A 34 19.86 -10.08 32.70
N GLN A 35 20.99 -9.39 32.88
CA GLN A 35 22.29 -9.82 32.36
C GLN A 35 23.05 -10.78 33.25
N LYS A 36 22.80 -10.81 34.59
CA LYS A 36 23.62 -11.54 35.61
C LYS A 36 23.86 -13.00 35.27
N LYS A 37 22.91 -13.66 34.61
CA LYS A 37 23.04 -15.09 34.22
C LYS A 37 24.18 -15.33 33.22
N ASN A 38 24.54 -14.31 32.43
CA ASN A 38 25.56 -14.38 31.41
C ASN A 38 26.93 -13.87 31.90
N ILE A 39 26.95 -13.14 33.00
CA ILE A 39 28.17 -12.54 33.54
C ILE A 39 29.03 -13.61 34.23
N SER A 40 30.30 -13.68 33.82
CA SER A 40 31.33 -14.52 34.42
C SER A 40 32.51 -13.67 34.84
N VAL A 41 32.91 -13.78 36.09
CA VAL A 41 34.07 -13.06 36.68
C VAL A 41 34.95 -14.07 37.37
N PRO A 42 36.28 -14.02 37.20
CA PRO A 42 37.22 -14.88 37.92
C PRO A 42 36.98 -14.84 39.44
N GLY A 43 36.90 -16.01 40.08
CA GLY A 43 36.63 -16.15 41.51
C GLY A 43 35.15 -16.21 41.89
N PHE A 44 34.21 -16.05 40.94
CA PHE A 44 32.77 -16.16 41.20
C PHE A 44 32.12 -17.21 40.28
N ARG A 45 31.11 -17.89 40.84
CA ARG A 45 30.26 -18.77 40.00
C ARG A 45 29.44 -17.93 39.01
N LYS A 46 29.42 -18.36 37.75
CA LYS A 46 28.61 -17.72 36.68
C LYS A 46 27.16 -17.45 37.13
N GLY A 47 26.70 -16.23 36.97
CA GLY A 47 25.37 -15.77 37.37
C GLY A 47 25.19 -15.47 38.87
N LYS A 48 26.27 -15.53 39.68
CA LYS A 48 26.27 -15.22 41.13
C LYS A 48 27.20 -14.06 41.50
N VAL A 49 27.72 -13.35 40.54
CA VAL A 49 28.59 -12.18 40.74
C VAL A 49 27.74 -11.01 41.24
N PRO A 50 28.04 -10.40 42.42
CA PRO A 50 27.31 -9.21 42.88
C PRO A 50 27.49 -8.04 41.93
N ARG A 51 26.44 -7.20 41.75
CA ARG A 51 26.45 -6.04 40.83
C ARG A 51 27.65 -5.10 41.09
N ALA A 52 27.92 -4.77 42.36
CA ALA A 52 29.06 -3.92 42.74
C ALA A 52 30.42 -4.48 42.28
N MET A 53 30.56 -5.79 42.17
CA MET A 53 31.79 -6.42 41.69
C MET A 53 31.91 -6.31 40.18
N VAL A 54 30.77 -6.45 39.44
CA VAL A 54 30.70 -6.27 37.98
C VAL A 54 31.07 -4.82 37.65
N GLU A 55 30.44 -3.85 38.31
CA GLU A 55 30.71 -2.42 38.12
C GLU A 55 32.17 -2.05 38.45
N LYS A 56 32.77 -2.69 39.46
CA LYS A 56 34.19 -2.47 39.78
C LYS A 56 35.14 -2.97 38.71
N MET A 57 34.81 -4.06 38.03
CA MET A 57 35.66 -4.68 37.02
C MET A 57 35.47 -4.10 35.61
N TYR A 58 34.22 -3.83 35.23
CA TYR A 58 33.85 -3.41 33.88
C TYR A 58 33.49 -1.91 33.82
N GLY A 59 33.47 -1.24 34.93
CA GLY A 59 33.02 0.15 35.03
C GLY A 59 31.52 0.27 35.35
N PRO A 60 31.09 1.42 35.92
CA PRO A 60 29.68 1.66 36.25
C PRO A 60 28.77 1.72 35.00
N ALA A 61 29.34 2.01 33.84
CA ALA A 61 28.59 2.16 32.58
C ALA A 61 28.12 0.82 31.97
N VAL A 62 28.56 -0.32 32.50
CA VAL A 62 28.27 -1.66 31.96
C VAL A 62 26.76 -1.95 31.80
N PHE A 63 25.92 -1.30 32.62
CA PHE A 63 24.46 -1.48 32.58
C PHE A 63 23.71 -0.25 32.08
N TYR A 64 24.40 0.81 31.63
CA TYR A 64 23.76 2.06 31.25
C TYR A 64 22.90 1.88 30.01
N GLU A 65 23.38 1.19 29.01
CA GLU A 65 22.64 0.95 27.74
C GLU A 65 21.30 0.25 28.00
N ASP A 66 21.31 -0.87 28.74
CA ASP A 66 20.06 -1.59 29.06
C ASP A 66 19.12 -0.77 29.96
N ALA A 67 19.68 0.04 30.89
CA ALA A 67 18.87 0.91 31.74
C ALA A 67 18.22 2.03 30.93
N VAL A 68 18.96 2.69 30.03
CA VAL A 68 18.47 3.73 29.12
C VAL A 68 17.39 3.18 28.22
N ASN A 69 17.64 2.04 27.57
CA ASN A 69 16.68 1.38 26.68
C ASN A 69 15.36 1.01 27.37
N SER A 70 15.36 0.82 28.70
CA SER A 70 14.14 0.55 29.46
C SER A 70 13.46 1.81 30.00
N LEU A 71 14.23 2.85 30.37
CA LEU A 71 13.72 4.08 30.98
C LEU A 71 13.20 5.07 29.94
N VAL A 72 13.93 5.28 28.86
CA VAL A 72 13.62 6.33 27.89
C VAL A 72 12.21 6.19 27.30
N PRO A 73 11.74 5.01 26.85
CA PRO A 73 10.40 4.90 26.31
C PRO A 73 9.31 5.24 27.34
N GLU A 74 9.47 4.76 28.58
CA GLU A 74 8.49 4.96 29.66
C GLU A 74 8.43 6.43 30.08
N GLU A 75 9.58 7.05 30.33
CA GLU A 75 9.65 8.42 30.81
C GLU A 75 9.35 9.45 29.71
N TYR A 76 9.68 9.14 28.45
CA TYR A 76 9.28 9.95 27.29
C TYR A 76 7.77 9.96 27.11
N SER A 77 7.10 8.80 27.21
CA SER A 77 5.63 8.74 27.09
C SER A 77 4.95 9.62 28.14
N LYS A 78 5.39 9.55 29.39
CA LYS A 78 4.87 10.41 30.47
C LYS A 78 5.14 11.89 30.21
N ALA A 79 6.34 12.21 29.69
CA ALA A 79 6.74 13.57 29.38
C ALA A 79 5.93 14.17 28.22
N ALA A 80 5.66 13.36 27.18
CA ALA A 80 4.84 13.74 26.05
C ALA A 80 3.40 14.09 26.49
N GLU A 81 2.80 13.23 27.34
CA GLU A 81 1.46 13.50 27.91
C GLU A 81 1.44 14.76 28.77
N GLU A 82 2.44 14.95 29.65
CA GLU A 82 2.53 16.12 30.56
C GLU A 82 2.74 17.43 29.76
N SER A 83 3.47 17.37 28.63
CA SER A 83 3.77 18.53 27.80
C SER A 83 2.54 19.08 27.09
N LYS A 84 1.50 18.28 26.87
CA LYS A 84 0.31 18.60 26.07
C LYS A 84 0.59 19.06 24.65
N LEU A 85 1.78 18.76 24.13
CA LEU A 85 2.15 19.03 22.74
C LEU A 85 1.53 17.99 21.82
N ASP A 86 1.04 18.43 20.68
CA ASP A 86 0.57 17.55 19.61
C ASP A 86 1.78 17.09 18.79
N ILE A 87 2.45 16.03 19.27
CA ILE A 87 3.69 15.51 18.70
C ILE A 87 3.37 14.67 17.46
N VAL A 88 4.01 15.00 16.35
CA VAL A 88 3.73 14.42 15.02
C VAL A 88 4.94 13.72 14.39
N SER A 89 6.03 13.55 15.14
CA SER A 89 7.21 12.80 14.70
C SER A 89 7.75 11.87 15.77
N ARG A 90 8.61 10.95 15.35
CA ARG A 90 9.42 10.18 16.31
C ARG A 90 10.39 11.11 17.04
N PRO A 91 10.66 10.89 18.34
CA PRO A 91 11.61 11.71 19.07
C PRO A 91 13.04 11.40 18.65
N GLU A 92 13.85 12.43 18.47
CA GLU A 92 15.30 12.31 18.43
C GLU A 92 15.82 12.41 19.87
N ILE A 93 16.33 11.28 20.40
CA ILE A 93 16.76 11.18 21.78
C ILE A 93 18.26 11.45 21.90
N ASN A 94 18.62 12.36 22.80
CA ASN A 94 20.02 12.61 23.16
C ASN A 94 20.20 12.53 24.68
N VAL A 95 21.20 11.80 25.13
CA VAL A 95 21.51 11.65 26.56
C VAL A 95 22.47 12.73 26.99
N GLU A 96 22.01 13.63 27.87
CA GLU A 96 22.80 14.73 28.39
C GLU A 96 23.61 14.32 29.62
N GLN A 97 23.01 13.54 30.55
CA GLN A 97 23.64 13.10 31.74
C GLN A 97 23.18 11.70 32.17
N ILE A 98 24.16 10.80 32.33
CA ILE A 98 23.95 9.51 32.98
C ILE A 98 25.11 9.17 33.87
N GLU A 99 24.88 9.26 35.17
CA GLU A 99 25.91 8.94 36.20
C GLU A 99 25.24 8.35 37.42
N LYS A 100 25.84 7.30 37.99
CA LYS A 100 25.33 6.66 39.21
C LYS A 100 25.21 7.65 40.34
N GLY A 101 24.04 7.71 40.99
CA GLY A 101 23.75 8.60 42.11
C GLY A 101 23.37 10.02 41.71
N LYS A 102 23.35 10.35 40.43
CA LYS A 102 22.81 11.59 39.90
C LYS A 102 21.51 11.34 39.11
N ALA A 103 20.74 12.39 38.88
CA ALA A 103 19.59 12.32 38.03
C ALA A 103 20.01 11.92 36.58
N PHE A 104 19.22 11.13 35.90
CA PHE A 104 19.37 10.83 34.48
C PHE A 104 18.65 11.92 33.68
N ILE A 105 19.37 12.59 32.80
CA ILE A 105 18.86 13.69 32.00
C ILE A 105 19.04 13.33 30.52
N PHE A 106 17.94 13.37 29.79
CA PHE A 106 17.95 13.21 28.34
C PHE A 106 17.02 14.23 27.69
N THR A 107 17.27 14.52 26.43
CA THR A 107 16.44 15.39 25.64
C THR A 107 15.77 14.61 24.52
N ALA A 108 14.54 14.99 24.20
CA ALA A 108 13.78 14.48 23.07
C ALA A 108 13.42 15.67 22.18
N THR A 109 13.98 15.73 20.98
CA THR A 109 13.59 16.72 19.96
C THR A 109 12.48 16.12 19.10
N VAL A 110 11.36 16.82 18.98
CA VAL A 110 10.15 16.37 18.32
C VAL A 110 9.59 17.45 17.40
N ALA A 111 8.90 17.03 16.34
CA ALA A 111 8.06 17.93 15.58
C ALA A 111 6.67 18.02 16.23
N VAL A 112 6.17 19.24 16.32
CA VAL A 112 4.83 19.55 16.79
C VAL A 112 3.95 19.89 15.60
N LYS A 113 2.68 19.52 15.69
CA LYS A 113 1.69 19.82 14.65
C LYS A 113 1.73 21.32 14.30
N PRO A 114 1.92 21.67 13.01
CA PRO A 114 2.00 23.06 12.59
C PRO A 114 0.64 23.73 12.66
N GLU A 115 0.65 25.05 12.90
CA GLU A 115 -0.54 25.86 12.76
C GLU A 115 -0.92 25.98 11.28
N VAL A 116 -2.22 25.81 10.98
CA VAL A 116 -2.77 25.94 9.64
C VAL A 116 -3.63 27.19 9.55
N THR A 117 -3.32 28.03 8.57
CA THR A 117 -4.19 29.14 8.18
C THR A 117 -5.00 28.68 6.95
N LEU A 118 -6.31 28.49 7.13
CA LEU A 118 -7.19 28.10 6.05
C LEU A 118 -7.36 29.22 5.03
N GLY A 119 -7.39 28.84 3.75
CA GLY A 119 -7.89 29.67 2.67
C GLY A 119 -9.40 29.48 2.47
N GLU A 120 -9.86 29.64 1.23
CA GLU A 120 -11.25 29.29 0.87
C GLU A 120 -11.36 27.78 0.82
N TYR A 121 -12.34 27.22 1.55
CA TYR A 121 -12.62 25.78 1.59
C TYR A 121 -14.11 25.47 1.35
N LYS A 122 -14.98 26.49 1.23
CA LYS A 122 -16.39 26.35 0.85
C LYS A 122 -16.68 26.96 -0.50
N GLY A 123 -17.61 26.38 -1.25
CA GLY A 123 -18.02 26.88 -2.55
C GLY A 123 -16.94 26.78 -3.63
N LEU A 124 -15.96 25.91 -3.46
CA LEU A 124 -14.89 25.65 -4.44
C LEU A 124 -15.49 25.15 -5.76
N GLU A 125 -14.98 25.60 -6.86
CA GLU A 125 -15.39 25.15 -8.19
C GLU A 125 -14.66 23.85 -8.53
N VAL A 126 -15.39 22.80 -8.85
CA VAL A 126 -14.82 21.50 -9.26
C VAL A 126 -15.46 21.04 -10.58
N ALA A 127 -14.68 20.30 -11.36
CA ALA A 127 -15.22 19.75 -12.60
C ALA A 127 -16.36 18.75 -12.29
N LYS A 128 -17.44 18.86 -13.08
CA LYS A 128 -18.54 17.90 -12.99
C LYS A 128 -18.13 16.60 -13.66
N ALA A 129 -18.15 15.50 -12.93
CA ALA A 129 -17.90 14.18 -13.49
C ALA A 129 -19.14 13.68 -14.26
N ASP A 130 -18.90 13.01 -15.40
CA ASP A 130 -19.96 12.34 -16.15
C ASP A 130 -20.21 10.94 -15.58
N THR A 131 -21.38 10.76 -14.97
CA THR A 131 -21.84 9.49 -14.42
C THR A 131 -22.76 8.72 -15.34
N THR A 132 -22.97 9.21 -16.57
CA THR A 132 -23.85 8.57 -17.55
C THR A 132 -23.26 7.23 -17.97
N VAL A 133 -24.04 6.16 -17.91
CA VAL A 133 -23.68 4.83 -18.41
C VAL A 133 -24.30 4.66 -19.79
N THR A 134 -23.45 4.46 -20.79
CA THR A 134 -23.89 4.20 -22.17
C THR A 134 -24.26 2.74 -22.36
N ASP A 135 -25.07 2.46 -23.37
CA ASP A 135 -25.45 1.08 -23.70
C ASP A 135 -24.24 0.29 -24.23
N GLU A 136 -23.26 0.97 -24.85
CA GLU A 136 -22.00 0.35 -25.29
C GLU A 136 -21.17 -0.15 -24.07
N GLU A 137 -21.18 0.57 -22.93
CA GLU A 137 -20.49 0.13 -21.73
C GLU A 137 -21.17 -1.11 -21.12
N VAL A 138 -22.50 -1.15 -21.16
CA VAL A 138 -23.28 -2.33 -20.72
C VAL A 138 -22.97 -3.54 -21.60
N GLU A 139 -22.94 -3.34 -22.93
CA GLU A 139 -22.60 -4.39 -23.88
C GLU A 139 -21.16 -4.86 -23.73
N ALA A 140 -20.21 -3.97 -23.44
CA ALA A 140 -18.82 -4.31 -23.19
C ALA A 140 -18.66 -5.16 -21.92
N GLU A 141 -19.40 -4.85 -20.85
CA GLU A 141 -19.37 -5.64 -19.62
C GLU A 141 -20.04 -6.99 -19.82
N LEU A 142 -21.18 -7.03 -20.53
CA LEU A 142 -21.86 -8.27 -20.90
C LEU A 142 -20.96 -9.18 -21.75
N LYS A 143 -20.20 -8.59 -22.69
CA LYS A 143 -19.24 -9.32 -23.52
C LYS A 143 -18.09 -9.91 -22.71
N LYS A 144 -17.58 -9.18 -21.74
CA LYS A 144 -16.56 -9.72 -20.82
C LYS A 144 -17.07 -10.93 -20.04
N GLU A 145 -18.31 -10.87 -19.56
CA GLU A 145 -18.91 -11.98 -18.86
C GLU A 145 -19.18 -13.16 -19.79
N GLN A 146 -19.57 -12.89 -21.05
CA GLN A 146 -19.71 -13.90 -22.10
C GLN A 146 -18.36 -14.60 -22.39
N GLU A 147 -17.28 -13.84 -22.54
CA GLU A 147 -15.92 -14.36 -22.78
C GLU A 147 -15.41 -15.21 -21.61
N LYS A 148 -15.72 -14.81 -20.38
CA LYS A 148 -15.37 -15.54 -19.15
C LYS A 148 -16.09 -16.89 -19.05
N ASN A 149 -17.31 -16.96 -19.58
CA ASN A 149 -18.13 -18.17 -19.63
C ASN A 149 -18.02 -18.92 -20.96
N ALA A 150 -17.04 -18.57 -21.82
CA ALA A 150 -16.79 -19.26 -23.07
C ALA A 150 -16.38 -20.73 -22.81
N ARG A 151 -16.89 -21.63 -23.67
CA ARG A 151 -16.51 -23.05 -23.64
C ARG A 151 -15.36 -23.28 -24.62
N THR A 152 -14.40 -24.08 -24.24
CA THR A 152 -13.35 -24.52 -25.15
C THR A 152 -13.84 -25.77 -25.88
N ILE A 153 -13.93 -25.72 -27.20
CA ILE A 153 -14.30 -26.85 -28.05
C ILE A 153 -13.15 -27.25 -28.96
N ASN A 154 -12.98 -28.53 -29.19
CA ASN A 154 -12.03 -29.02 -30.18
C ASN A 154 -12.60 -28.80 -31.58
N VAL A 155 -11.77 -28.28 -32.47
CA VAL A 155 -12.11 -28.01 -33.87
C VAL A 155 -11.34 -28.96 -34.77
N GLU A 156 -12.07 -29.84 -35.48
CA GLU A 156 -11.48 -30.82 -36.41
C GLU A 156 -11.92 -30.61 -37.87
N ASP A 157 -12.91 -29.76 -38.07
CA ASP A 157 -13.64 -29.62 -39.35
C ASP A 157 -13.24 -28.36 -40.13
N ARG A 158 -12.41 -27.50 -39.57
CA ARG A 158 -11.90 -26.28 -40.24
C ARG A 158 -10.42 -25.99 -39.86
N PRO A 159 -9.71 -25.22 -40.70
CA PRO A 159 -8.39 -24.68 -40.35
C PRO A 159 -8.43 -23.76 -39.15
N ALA A 160 -7.27 -23.54 -38.52
CA ALA A 160 -7.09 -22.60 -37.41
C ALA A 160 -7.48 -21.18 -37.81
N ALA A 161 -8.22 -20.50 -36.98
CA ALA A 161 -8.64 -19.12 -37.13
C ALA A 161 -8.02 -18.22 -36.09
N ASP A 162 -8.08 -16.90 -36.29
CA ASP A 162 -7.69 -15.93 -35.32
C ASP A 162 -8.55 -16.07 -34.04
N GLY A 163 -7.91 -16.03 -32.87
CA GLY A 163 -8.53 -16.30 -31.56
C GLY A 163 -8.56 -17.76 -31.13
N ASP A 164 -8.26 -18.73 -32.02
CA ASP A 164 -8.15 -20.14 -31.62
C ASP A 164 -6.87 -20.39 -30.83
N THR A 165 -6.93 -21.34 -29.91
CA THR A 165 -5.74 -21.85 -29.22
C THR A 165 -5.29 -23.14 -29.93
N VAL A 166 -4.11 -23.10 -30.51
CA VAL A 166 -3.50 -24.25 -31.17
C VAL A 166 -2.45 -24.89 -30.29
N THR A 167 -2.41 -26.23 -30.25
CA THR A 167 -1.29 -26.97 -29.70
C THR A 167 -0.39 -27.36 -30.86
N LEU A 168 0.85 -26.84 -30.87
CA LEU A 168 1.76 -27.03 -31.99
C LEU A 168 3.15 -27.45 -31.53
N ASP A 169 3.81 -28.20 -32.41
CA ASP A 169 5.26 -28.37 -32.41
C ASP A 169 5.88 -27.33 -33.33
N PHE A 170 7.00 -26.77 -32.93
CA PHE A 170 7.75 -25.85 -33.78
C PHE A 170 9.27 -26.08 -33.64
N GLU A 171 9.98 -25.93 -34.78
CA GLU A 171 11.42 -26.01 -34.86
C GLU A 171 11.95 -24.79 -35.65
N GLY A 172 12.61 -23.85 -34.95
CA GLY A 172 13.15 -22.63 -35.53
C GLY A 172 14.61 -22.76 -35.93
N SER A 173 14.98 -22.16 -37.06
CA SER A 173 16.35 -22.05 -37.54
C SER A 173 16.63 -20.65 -38.10
N VAL A 174 17.89 -20.20 -37.91
CA VAL A 174 18.43 -18.98 -38.53
C VAL A 174 19.49 -19.39 -39.52
N ALA A 175 19.32 -19.03 -40.80
CA ALA A 175 20.20 -19.48 -41.89
C ALA A 175 20.38 -21.02 -41.94
N GLY A 176 19.35 -21.78 -41.59
CA GLY A 176 19.35 -23.24 -41.58
C GLY A 176 20.00 -23.88 -40.34
N VAL A 177 20.44 -23.11 -39.36
CA VAL A 177 21.03 -23.61 -38.11
C VAL A 177 20.00 -23.44 -36.96
N PRO A 178 19.63 -24.54 -36.28
CA PRO A 178 18.79 -24.45 -35.08
C PRO A 178 19.45 -23.59 -33.99
N PHE A 179 18.66 -22.91 -33.18
CA PHE A 179 19.11 -22.09 -32.07
C PHE A 179 18.43 -22.47 -30.75
N ASP A 180 19.06 -22.16 -29.62
CA ASP A 180 18.52 -22.45 -28.30
C ASP A 180 17.22 -21.69 -28.05
N GLY A 181 16.18 -22.42 -27.56
CA GLY A 181 14.85 -21.88 -27.36
C GLY A 181 14.00 -21.78 -28.65
N GLY A 182 14.55 -22.19 -29.82
CA GLY A 182 13.84 -22.19 -31.08
C GLY A 182 12.92 -23.38 -31.31
N ALA A 183 12.88 -24.39 -30.43
CA ALA A 183 12.04 -25.58 -30.59
C ALA A 183 11.14 -25.79 -29.38
N GLY A 184 9.92 -26.22 -29.63
CA GLY A 184 8.94 -26.59 -28.61
C GLY A 184 8.04 -27.70 -29.09
N LYS A 185 7.55 -28.53 -28.17
CA LYS A 185 6.59 -29.61 -28.45
C LYS A 185 5.34 -29.40 -27.64
N ASP A 186 4.20 -29.74 -28.22
CA ASP A 186 2.87 -29.60 -27.60
C ASP A 186 2.66 -28.22 -26.96
N TYR A 187 3.17 -27.18 -27.62
CA TYR A 187 3.08 -25.82 -27.08
C TYR A 187 1.70 -25.22 -27.35
N PRO A 188 0.98 -24.76 -26.30
CA PRO A 188 -0.30 -24.09 -26.47
C PRO A 188 -0.07 -22.62 -26.88
N LEU A 189 -0.58 -22.22 -28.03
CA LEU A 189 -0.50 -20.86 -28.55
C LEU A 189 -1.89 -20.36 -28.98
N THR A 190 -2.31 -19.22 -28.43
CA THR A 190 -3.52 -18.54 -28.91
C THR A 190 -3.16 -17.61 -30.05
N LEU A 191 -3.73 -17.86 -31.23
CA LEU A 191 -3.50 -17.05 -32.41
C LEU A 191 -4.11 -15.65 -32.23
N GLY A 192 -3.33 -14.59 -32.49
CA GLY A 192 -3.72 -13.21 -32.25
C GLY A 192 -3.42 -12.70 -30.83
N SER A 193 -2.80 -13.51 -29.97
CA SER A 193 -2.37 -13.10 -28.63
C SER A 193 -1.12 -12.20 -28.65
N HIS A 194 -0.40 -12.16 -29.77
CA HIS A 194 0.89 -11.47 -29.92
C HIS A 194 1.95 -11.89 -28.88
N SER A 195 1.86 -13.13 -28.39
CA SER A 195 2.82 -13.71 -27.46
C SER A 195 4.10 -14.20 -28.14
N PHE A 196 4.06 -14.43 -29.45
CA PHE A 196 5.20 -14.77 -30.30
C PHE A 196 5.70 -13.54 -31.08
N ILE A 197 6.84 -13.72 -31.74
CA ILE A 197 7.42 -12.66 -32.58
C ILE A 197 6.45 -12.24 -33.69
N PRO A 198 6.41 -10.95 -34.07
CA PRO A 198 5.46 -10.45 -35.07
C PRO A 198 5.53 -11.23 -36.39
N GLY A 199 4.37 -11.55 -36.94
CA GLY A 199 4.26 -12.31 -38.19
C GLY A 199 4.26 -13.83 -38.01
N PHE A 200 4.42 -14.35 -36.79
CA PHE A 200 4.41 -15.79 -36.52
C PHE A 200 2.98 -16.33 -36.43
N GLU A 201 2.16 -15.72 -35.59
CA GLU A 201 0.79 -16.17 -35.34
C GLU A 201 -0.11 -15.96 -36.58
N GLU A 202 0.06 -14.83 -37.27
CA GLU A 202 -0.72 -14.49 -38.47
C GLU A 202 -0.51 -15.49 -39.60
N GLN A 203 0.70 -16.06 -39.73
CA GLN A 203 0.96 -17.06 -40.75
C GLN A 203 0.39 -18.44 -40.42
N LEU A 204 0.13 -18.72 -39.13
CA LEU A 204 -0.51 -19.98 -38.67
C LEU A 204 -2.02 -19.94 -38.88
N VAL A 205 -2.61 -18.78 -38.99
CA VAL A 205 -4.03 -18.65 -39.39
C VAL A 205 -4.25 -19.31 -40.75
N GLY A 206 -5.24 -20.20 -40.81
CA GLY A 206 -5.56 -20.99 -42.01
C GLY A 206 -4.77 -22.29 -42.16
N ALA A 207 -3.92 -22.64 -41.21
CA ALA A 207 -3.25 -23.95 -41.18
C ALA A 207 -4.20 -25.06 -40.72
N ALA A 208 -4.11 -26.23 -41.35
CA ALA A 208 -4.91 -27.40 -40.99
C ALA A 208 -4.24 -28.26 -39.91
N LEU A 209 -5.02 -29.13 -39.30
CA LEU A 209 -4.52 -30.15 -38.38
C LEU A 209 -3.50 -31.05 -39.09
N GLU A 210 -2.40 -31.40 -38.38
CA GLU A 210 -1.30 -32.27 -38.85
C GLU A 210 -0.58 -31.76 -40.10
N GLU A 211 -0.81 -30.50 -40.49
CA GLU A 211 -0.11 -29.84 -41.61
C GLU A 211 1.21 -29.25 -41.12
N GLU A 212 2.31 -29.64 -41.79
CA GLU A 212 3.63 -28.98 -41.59
C GLU A 212 3.63 -27.67 -42.38
N LYS A 213 3.75 -26.54 -41.67
CA LYS A 213 3.76 -25.19 -42.25
C LYS A 213 5.06 -24.47 -41.93
N GLU A 214 5.70 -23.91 -42.94
CA GLU A 214 6.88 -23.05 -42.76
C GLU A 214 6.42 -21.60 -42.50
N VAL A 215 6.86 -21.08 -41.37
CA VAL A 215 6.60 -19.70 -40.91
C VAL A 215 7.87 -18.89 -41.00
N ASN A 216 7.88 -17.86 -41.81
CA ASN A 216 9.03 -16.99 -42.06
C ASN A 216 8.87 -15.67 -41.33
N VAL A 217 9.76 -15.40 -40.36
CA VAL A 217 9.68 -14.21 -39.52
C VAL A 217 11.03 -13.55 -39.36
N THR A 218 11.05 -12.29 -38.95
CA THR A 218 12.28 -11.58 -38.60
C THR A 218 12.19 -11.16 -37.14
N PHE A 219 13.22 -11.49 -36.36
CA PHE A 219 13.31 -11.06 -34.97
C PHE A 219 13.36 -9.53 -34.89
N PRO A 220 12.67 -8.89 -33.95
CA PRO A 220 12.81 -7.45 -33.68
C PRO A 220 14.29 -7.06 -33.40
N GLU A 221 14.64 -5.81 -33.71
CA GLU A 221 15.99 -5.30 -33.47
C GLU A 221 16.35 -5.18 -31.97
N ASP A 222 15.32 -5.05 -31.11
CA ASP A 222 15.37 -4.97 -29.67
C ASP A 222 15.12 -6.31 -28.94
N TYR A 223 15.25 -7.44 -29.69
CA TYR A 223 15.03 -8.75 -29.10
C TYR A 223 16.07 -9.07 -28.01
N GLN A 224 15.62 -9.67 -26.90
CA GLN A 224 16.44 -9.92 -25.71
C GLN A 224 17.73 -10.74 -25.99
N ALA A 225 17.68 -11.65 -26.96
CA ALA A 225 18.86 -12.39 -27.40
C ALA A 225 19.56 -11.63 -28.53
N GLU A 226 20.65 -10.92 -28.23
CA GLU A 226 21.43 -10.12 -29.18
C GLU A 226 21.88 -10.94 -30.42
N GLU A 227 22.10 -12.25 -30.26
CA GLU A 227 22.46 -13.14 -31.31
C GLU A 227 21.37 -13.38 -32.36
N LEU A 228 20.11 -13.12 -32.00
CA LEU A 228 18.93 -13.32 -32.86
C LEU A 228 18.36 -12.01 -33.36
N ALA A 229 18.64 -10.89 -32.72
CA ALA A 229 18.07 -9.57 -33.04
C ALA A 229 18.28 -9.20 -34.52
N GLY A 230 17.19 -8.79 -35.21
CA GLY A 230 17.18 -8.40 -36.61
C GLY A 230 17.41 -9.54 -37.62
N LYS A 231 17.53 -10.79 -37.17
CA LYS A 231 17.78 -11.92 -38.10
C LYS A 231 16.49 -12.55 -38.60
N ALA A 232 16.50 -12.97 -39.85
CA ALA A 232 15.42 -13.77 -40.41
C ALA A 232 15.52 -15.22 -39.91
N ALA A 233 14.40 -15.76 -39.48
CA ALA A 233 14.25 -17.12 -39.00
C ALA A 233 13.14 -17.85 -39.76
N VAL A 234 13.28 -19.15 -39.89
CA VAL A 234 12.27 -20.05 -40.46
C VAL A 234 11.90 -21.05 -39.39
N PHE A 235 10.60 -21.14 -39.11
CA PHE A 235 10.03 -22.11 -38.20
C PHE A 235 9.22 -23.14 -38.96
N LYS A 236 9.45 -24.42 -38.70
CA LYS A 236 8.59 -25.51 -39.14
C LYS A 236 7.63 -25.80 -38.02
N CYS A 237 6.34 -25.61 -38.30
CA CYS A 237 5.27 -25.74 -37.31
C CYS A 237 4.31 -26.84 -37.73
N THR A 238 3.91 -27.69 -36.77
CA THR A 238 2.88 -28.70 -36.97
C THR A 238 1.83 -28.54 -35.90
N ILE A 239 0.56 -28.34 -36.29
CA ILE A 239 -0.57 -28.17 -35.38
C ILE A 239 -1.20 -29.51 -35.09
N HIS A 240 -1.19 -29.95 -33.80
CA HIS A 240 -1.77 -31.23 -33.36
C HIS A 240 -3.20 -31.08 -32.87
N LYS A 241 -3.56 -29.88 -32.38
CA LYS A 241 -4.90 -29.62 -31.85
C LYS A 241 -5.29 -28.18 -32.12
N ILE A 242 -6.55 -27.97 -32.42
CA ILE A 242 -7.16 -26.64 -32.53
C ILE A 242 -8.32 -26.59 -31.54
N GLU A 243 -8.30 -25.60 -30.65
CA GLU A 243 -9.34 -25.33 -29.68
C GLU A 243 -9.89 -23.92 -29.92
N ALA A 244 -11.20 -23.85 -30.15
CA ALA A 244 -11.90 -22.58 -30.30
C ALA A 244 -12.65 -22.23 -29.02
N LYS A 245 -12.72 -20.95 -28.70
CA LYS A 245 -13.64 -20.46 -27.68
C LYS A 245 -15.04 -20.30 -28.31
N GLU A 246 -15.96 -21.14 -27.89
CA GLU A 246 -17.35 -20.98 -28.22
C GLU A 246 -18.02 -20.07 -27.19
N LEU A 247 -18.42 -18.89 -27.62
CA LEU A 247 -19.14 -17.94 -26.77
C LEU A 247 -20.60 -18.40 -26.62
N PRO A 248 -21.16 -18.46 -25.42
CA PRO A 248 -22.59 -18.72 -25.23
C PRO A 248 -23.43 -17.63 -25.93
N ALA A 249 -24.60 -17.99 -26.40
CA ALA A 249 -25.53 -17.01 -26.95
C ALA A 249 -25.96 -16.03 -25.85
N LEU A 250 -26.11 -14.75 -26.21
CA LEU A 250 -26.62 -13.74 -25.28
C LEU A 250 -28.16 -13.77 -25.31
N ASP A 251 -28.73 -14.63 -24.49
CA ASP A 251 -30.16 -14.85 -24.36
C ASP A 251 -30.57 -15.04 -22.87
N ASP A 252 -31.82 -15.34 -22.63
CA ASP A 252 -32.33 -15.52 -21.26
C ASP A 252 -31.72 -16.74 -20.54
N ASP A 253 -31.28 -17.75 -21.26
CA ASP A 253 -30.62 -18.91 -20.68
C ASP A 253 -29.21 -18.54 -20.20
N PHE A 254 -28.49 -17.70 -20.95
CA PHE A 254 -27.23 -17.10 -20.51
C PHE A 254 -27.41 -16.30 -19.22
N ALA A 255 -28.44 -15.45 -19.14
CA ALA A 255 -28.70 -14.65 -17.93
C ALA A 255 -28.91 -15.53 -16.70
N LYS A 256 -29.66 -16.64 -16.82
CA LYS A 256 -29.87 -17.61 -15.73
C LYS A 256 -28.61 -18.35 -15.32
N ASP A 257 -27.72 -18.62 -16.28
CA ASP A 257 -26.48 -19.36 -16.02
C ASP A 257 -25.45 -18.52 -15.26
N VAL A 258 -25.41 -17.18 -15.51
CA VAL A 258 -24.38 -16.29 -14.96
C VAL A 258 -24.87 -15.34 -13.87
N SER A 259 -26.18 -15.30 -13.61
CA SER A 259 -26.79 -14.37 -12.65
C SER A 259 -28.01 -14.98 -11.96
N GLU A 260 -28.63 -14.20 -11.07
CA GLU A 260 -29.88 -14.57 -10.39
C GLU A 260 -31.15 -14.13 -11.18
N PHE A 261 -30.99 -13.62 -12.42
CA PHE A 261 -32.08 -13.07 -13.22
C PHE A 261 -32.60 -14.09 -14.23
N ASP A 262 -33.90 -14.02 -14.50
CA ASP A 262 -34.58 -14.91 -15.45
C ASP A 262 -34.48 -14.46 -16.89
N THR A 263 -34.20 -13.18 -17.14
CA THR A 263 -34.14 -12.60 -18.49
C THR A 263 -32.85 -11.78 -18.70
N LEU A 264 -32.42 -11.75 -19.97
CA LEU A 264 -31.25 -10.94 -20.37
C LEU A 264 -31.47 -9.44 -20.13
N ASP A 265 -32.70 -8.94 -20.28
CA ASP A 265 -33.02 -7.53 -20.05
C ASP A 265 -32.91 -7.15 -18.58
N GLU A 266 -33.33 -8.02 -17.65
CA GLU A 266 -33.12 -7.80 -16.21
C GLU A 266 -31.65 -7.81 -15.84
N TYR A 267 -30.87 -8.72 -16.40
CA TYR A 267 -29.43 -8.78 -16.19
C TYR A 267 -28.70 -7.54 -16.74
N LYS A 268 -29.07 -7.08 -17.96
CA LYS A 268 -28.54 -5.81 -18.52
C LYS A 268 -28.87 -4.61 -17.63
N LYS A 269 -30.07 -4.58 -17.06
CA LYS A 269 -30.45 -3.52 -16.14
C LYS A 269 -29.59 -3.54 -14.87
N GLU A 270 -29.35 -4.72 -14.30
CA GLU A 270 -28.48 -4.89 -13.14
C GLU A 270 -27.03 -4.43 -13.45
N ILE A 271 -26.47 -4.83 -14.59
CA ILE A 271 -25.16 -4.35 -15.05
C ILE A 271 -25.14 -2.82 -15.13
N LYS A 272 -26.20 -2.22 -15.71
CA LYS A 272 -26.32 -0.75 -15.82
C LYS A 272 -26.39 -0.08 -14.46
N ASP A 273 -27.18 -0.62 -13.54
CA ASP A 273 -27.33 -0.12 -12.17
C ASP A 273 -25.99 -0.23 -11.40
N ASN A 274 -25.26 -1.32 -11.56
CA ASN A 274 -23.94 -1.51 -10.95
C ASN A 274 -22.88 -0.57 -11.51
N LEU A 275 -22.84 -0.39 -12.84
CA LEU A 275 -21.96 0.56 -13.50
C LEU A 275 -22.28 2.01 -13.07
N THR A 276 -23.57 2.33 -12.94
CA THR A 276 -24.02 3.66 -12.49
C THR A 276 -23.55 3.91 -11.07
N LYS A 277 -23.79 2.99 -10.13
CA LYS A 277 -23.31 3.10 -8.74
C LYS A 277 -21.78 3.28 -8.69
N LYS A 278 -21.05 2.49 -9.47
CA LYS A 278 -19.60 2.59 -9.55
C LYS A 278 -19.11 3.95 -10.05
N LYS A 279 -19.75 4.48 -11.10
CA LYS A 279 -19.44 5.82 -11.64
C LYS A 279 -19.80 6.91 -10.64
N GLU A 280 -20.93 6.81 -9.96
CA GLU A 280 -21.34 7.76 -8.91
C GLU A 280 -20.37 7.76 -7.74
N GLU A 281 -19.91 6.59 -7.26
CA GLU A 281 -18.91 6.47 -6.21
C GLU A 281 -17.54 7.04 -6.66
N GLN A 282 -17.14 6.79 -7.90
CA GLN A 282 -15.92 7.38 -8.46
C GLN A 282 -16.04 8.90 -8.57
N ALA A 283 -17.13 9.41 -9.12
CA ALA A 283 -17.40 10.83 -9.24
C ALA A 283 -17.41 11.53 -7.87
N LYS A 284 -18.02 10.90 -6.87
CA LYS A 284 -17.99 11.39 -5.48
C LYS A 284 -16.57 11.47 -4.95
N THR A 285 -15.78 10.41 -5.12
CA THR A 285 -14.38 10.36 -4.66
C THR A 285 -13.51 11.39 -5.38
N GLU A 286 -13.69 11.55 -6.68
CA GLU A 286 -12.98 12.56 -7.49
C GLU A 286 -13.34 13.98 -7.04
N LYS A 287 -14.63 14.25 -6.80
CA LYS A 287 -15.10 15.52 -6.27
C LYS A 287 -14.51 15.81 -4.88
N GLU A 288 -14.54 14.84 -3.98
CA GLU A 288 -13.97 14.92 -2.64
C GLU A 288 -12.46 15.22 -2.70
N ASN A 289 -11.73 14.50 -3.53
CA ASN A 289 -10.29 14.76 -3.72
C ASN A 289 -10.02 16.15 -4.31
N ALA A 290 -10.80 16.56 -5.32
CA ALA A 290 -10.61 17.87 -5.96
C ALA A 290 -10.87 19.05 -5.00
N VAL A 291 -11.85 18.97 -4.12
CA VAL A 291 -12.09 20.02 -3.12
C VAL A 291 -11.00 20.07 -2.07
N VAL A 292 -10.51 18.92 -1.63
CA VAL A 292 -9.40 18.83 -0.66
C VAL A 292 -8.12 19.40 -1.27
N ASP A 293 -7.78 19.02 -2.49
CA ASP A 293 -6.60 19.53 -3.21
C ASP A 293 -6.66 21.07 -3.33
N LYS A 294 -7.78 21.61 -3.77
CA LYS A 294 -7.94 23.08 -3.92
C LYS A 294 -7.88 23.81 -2.59
N ALA A 295 -8.45 23.25 -1.53
CA ALA A 295 -8.35 23.83 -0.20
C ALA A 295 -6.89 23.80 0.33
N ALA A 296 -6.16 22.71 0.06
CA ALA A 296 -4.75 22.60 0.43
C ALA A 296 -3.87 23.61 -0.31
N GLU A 297 -4.11 23.86 -1.61
CA GLU A 297 -3.39 24.86 -2.41
C GLU A 297 -3.54 26.29 -1.86
N THR A 298 -4.66 26.62 -1.24
CA THR A 298 -4.93 27.96 -0.70
C THR A 298 -4.53 28.11 0.77
N ALA A 299 -4.33 27.00 1.47
CA ALA A 299 -3.92 27.00 2.86
C ALA A 299 -2.43 27.38 3.03
N ARG A 300 -2.07 27.87 4.22
CA ARG A 300 -0.70 28.20 4.57
C ARG A 300 -0.31 27.45 5.84
N MET A 301 0.78 26.71 5.75
CA MET A 301 1.37 25.96 6.85
C MET A 301 2.86 25.78 6.66
N GLU A 302 3.61 25.57 7.73
CA GLU A 302 5.02 25.25 7.68
C GLU A 302 5.23 23.85 8.24
N ILE A 303 5.36 22.86 7.34
CA ILE A 303 5.46 21.44 7.71
C ILE A 303 6.91 21.15 8.13
N PRO A 304 7.11 20.61 9.36
CA PRO A 304 8.44 20.17 9.81
C PRO A 304 8.98 19.03 8.95
N GLU A 305 10.27 19.04 8.64
CA GLU A 305 10.94 17.96 7.88
C GLU A 305 10.76 16.61 8.58
N ALA A 306 10.89 16.57 9.91
CA ALA A 306 10.70 15.33 10.69
C ALA A 306 9.28 14.73 10.56
N MET A 307 8.25 15.56 10.31
CA MET A 307 6.89 15.09 10.01
C MET A 307 6.83 14.47 8.62
N ILE A 308 7.51 15.07 7.65
CA ILE A 308 7.60 14.54 6.28
C ILE A 308 8.33 13.19 6.29
N ASP A 309 9.48 13.11 6.97
CA ASP A 309 10.26 11.89 7.08
C ASP A 309 9.45 10.74 7.72
N THR A 310 8.74 11.04 8.80
CA THR A 310 7.85 10.07 9.45
C THR A 310 6.76 9.58 8.50
N GLN A 311 6.15 10.48 7.73
CA GLN A 311 5.12 10.11 6.76
C GLN A 311 5.68 9.26 5.61
N VAL A 312 6.88 9.60 5.12
CA VAL A 312 7.58 8.82 4.09
C VAL A 312 7.91 7.43 4.60
N GLU A 313 8.41 7.29 5.84
CA GLU A 313 8.66 5.97 6.44
C GLU A 313 7.39 5.13 6.51
N ASN A 314 6.28 5.70 6.98
CA ASN A 314 5.00 5.00 7.01
C ASN A 314 4.54 4.55 5.61
N MET A 315 4.74 5.39 4.58
CA MET A 315 4.41 5.04 3.20
C MET A 315 5.29 3.92 2.64
N VAL A 316 6.58 3.89 3.00
CA VAL A 316 7.49 2.80 2.65
C VAL A 316 7.09 1.50 3.34
N ASP A 317 6.70 1.55 4.61
CA ASP A 317 6.22 0.39 5.36
C ASP A 317 4.90 -0.15 4.77
N ASP A 318 3.97 0.74 4.37
CA ASP A 318 2.73 0.35 3.69
C ASP A 318 3.00 -0.28 2.32
N PHE A 319 3.94 0.28 1.57
CA PHE A 319 4.39 -0.28 0.31
C PHE A 319 4.99 -1.67 0.51
N ALA A 320 5.87 -1.85 1.50
CA ALA A 320 6.46 -3.14 1.84
C ALA A 320 5.40 -4.20 2.18
N ARG A 321 4.40 -3.84 2.99
CA ARG A 321 3.26 -4.73 3.30
C ARG A 321 2.45 -5.12 2.07
N ARG A 322 2.22 -4.16 1.17
CA ARG A 322 1.47 -4.40 -0.07
C ARG A 322 2.20 -5.36 -1.00
N ILE A 323 3.50 -5.17 -1.25
CA ILE A 323 4.27 -6.09 -2.09
C ILE A 323 4.42 -7.47 -1.45
N GLN A 324 4.52 -7.53 -0.12
CA GLN A 324 4.55 -8.79 0.62
C GLN A 324 3.24 -9.58 0.46
N SER A 325 2.09 -8.90 0.46
CA SER A 325 0.80 -9.55 0.19
C SER A 325 0.67 -10.12 -1.23
N GLN A 326 1.48 -9.61 -2.16
CA GLN A 326 1.60 -10.10 -3.55
C GLN A 326 2.68 -11.19 -3.71
N GLY A 327 3.28 -11.65 -2.60
CA GLY A 327 4.28 -12.71 -2.58
C GLY A 327 5.71 -12.26 -2.86
N LEU A 328 6.00 -10.96 -2.90
CA LEU A 328 7.33 -10.41 -3.12
C LEU A 328 7.88 -9.78 -1.82
N SER A 329 9.17 -9.98 -1.54
CA SER A 329 9.83 -9.22 -0.47
C SER A 329 10.34 -7.88 -1.01
N MET A 330 10.53 -6.90 -0.10
CA MET A 330 11.15 -5.61 -0.44
C MET A 330 12.54 -5.80 -1.09
N GLU A 331 13.32 -6.77 -0.60
CA GLU A 331 14.64 -7.08 -1.12
C GLU A 331 14.58 -7.59 -2.57
N GLN A 332 13.64 -8.50 -2.87
CA GLN A 332 13.41 -9.00 -4.23
C GLN A 332 12.94 -7.87 -5.16
N TYR A 333 12.02 -7.02 -4.70
CA TYR A 333 11.57 -5.87 -5.46
C TYR A 333 12.73 -4.93 -5.83
N MET A 334 13.59 -4.59 -4.87
CA MET A 334 14.77 -3.75 -5.11
C MET A 334 15.77 -4.43 -6.07
N GLN A 335 15.94 -5.74 -5.98
CA GLN A 335 16.82 -6.49 -6.88
C GLN A 335 16.28 -6.48 -8.32
N PHE A 336 14.96 -6.60 -8.52
CA PHE A 336 14.36 -6.58 -9.87
C PHE A 336 14.33 -5.18 -10.49
N THR A 337 14.07 -4.15 -9.69
CA THR A 337 13.90 -2.77 -10.18
C THR A 337 15.19 -1.96 -10.20
N GLY A 338 16.25 -2.42 -9.49
CA GLY A 338 17.47 -1.65 -9.27
C GLY A 338 17.26 -0.43 -8.33
N ALA A 339 16.08 -0.28 -7.72
CA ALA A 339 15.79 0.81 -6.80
C ALA A 339 16.48 0.61 -5.44
N THR A 340 16.75 1.71 -4.73
CA THR A 340 17.20 1.71 -3.34
C THR A 340 16.11 2.23 -2.42
N VAL A 341 16.20 1.93 -1.12
CA VAL A 341 15.26 2.50 -0.14
C VAL A 341 15.27 4.03 -0.17
N ASP A 342 16.43 4.63 -0.32
CA ASP A 342 16.57 6.09 -0.38
C ASP A 342 15.92 6.67 -1.64
N SER A 343 16.10 6.04 -2.81
CA SER A 343 15.43 6.48 -4.04
C SER A 343 13.90 6.34 -3.94
N LEU A 344 13.40 5.32 -3.25
CA LEU A 344 11.97 5.13 -3.01
C LEU A 344 11.43 6.20 -2.06
N LYS A 345 12.17 6.53 -0.99
CA LYS A 345 11.83 7.61 -0.06
C LYS A 345 11.72 8.96 -0.79
N GLU A 346 12.71 9.30 -1.62
CA GLU A 346 12.69 10.54 -2.40
C GLU A 346 11.51 10.61 -3.38
N GLN A 347 11.15 9.51 -4.03
CA GLN A 347 9.98 9.44 -4.90
C GLN A 347 8.66 9.60 -4.16
N MET A 348 8.58 9.14 -2.92
CA MET A 348 7.39 9.24 -2.08
C MET A 348 7.23 10.60 -1.39
N LYS A 349 8.31 11.38 -1.25
CA LYS A 349 8.32 12.65 -0.51
C LYS A 349 7.26 13.66 -1.00
N PRO A 350 7.08 13.92 -2.31
CA PRO A 350 6.04 14.84 -2.77
C PRO A 350 4.62 14.40 -2.39
N GLN A 351 4.36 13.08 -2.47
CA GLN A 351 3.07 12.53 -2.08
C GLN A 351 2.86 12.55 -0.56
N ALA A 352 3.93 12.38 0.22
CA ALA A 352 3.88 12.50 1.67
C ALA A 352 3.51 13.92 2.08
N VAL A 353 4.13 14.94 1.48
CA VAL A 353 3.80 16.35 1.72
C VAL A 353 2.34 16.62 1.42
N LYS A 354 1.85 16.21 0.24
CA LYS A 354 0.44 16.38 -0.15
C LYS A 354 -0.52 15.70 0.82
N ARG A 355 -0.21 14.50 1.31
CA ARG A 355 -1.02 13.80 2.31
C ARG A 355 -1.07 14.55 3.64
N ILE A 356 0.07 15.10 4.08
CA ILE A 356 0.14 15.89 5.31
C ILE A 356 -0.69 17.17 5.17
N GLU A 357 -0.51 17.91 4.08
CA GLU A 357 -1.26 19.15 3.78
C GLU A 357 -2.76 18.89 3.80
N SER A 358 -3.22 17.89 3.06
CA SER A 358 -4.63 17.52 3.00
C SER A 358 -5.19 17.18 4.38
N ARG A 359 -4.47 16.36 5.17
CA ARG A 359 -4.90 15.98 6.51
C ARG A 359 -4.98 17.18 7.46
N LEU A 360 -3.95 18.02 7.47
CA LEU A 360 -3.88 19.21 8.34
C LEU A 360 -4.99 20.22 8.00
N VAL A 361 -5.27 20.43 6.71
CA VAL A 361 -6.38 21.30 6.26
C VAL A 361 -7.72 20.74 6.73
N LEU A 362 -7.96 19.45 6.54
CA LEU A 362 -9.21 18.81 6.93
C LEU A 362 -9.43 18.82 8.45
N GLU A 363 -8.39 18.56 9.23
CA GLU A 363 -8.46 18.67 10.70
C GLU A 363 -8.77 20.11 11.12
N LYS A 364 -8.17 21.10 10.44
CA LYS A 364 -8.46 22.51 10.72
C LYS A 364 -9.86 22.94 10.29
N VAL A 365 -10.38 22.41 9.19
CA VAL A 365 -11.77 22.62 8.76
C VAL A 365 -12.74 22.00 9.78
N ALA A 366 -12.48 20.75 10.23
CA ALA A 366 -13.28 20.11 11.26
C ALA A 366 -13.35 20.92 12.55
N GLU A 367 -12.21 21.51 12.97
CA GLU A 367 -12.12 22.40 14.12
C GLU A 367 -12.90 23.70 13.89
N ALA A 368 -12.71 24.37 12.75
CA ALA A 368 -13.34 25.63 12.40
C ALA A 368 -14.88 25.51 12.31
N GLU A 369 -15.38 24.39 11.82
CA GLU A 369 -16.80 24.07 11.71
C GLU A 369 -17.38 23.42 12.99
N ASN A 370 -16.51 23.20 14.00
CA ASN A 370 -16.87 22.54 15.27
C ASN A 370 -17.58 21.19 15.05
N ILE A 371 -17.04 20.38 14.13
CA ILE A 371 -17.59 19.06 13.79
C ILE A 371 -17.37 18.12 14.99
N GLN A 372 -18.46 17.68 15.60
CA GLN A 372 -18.43 16.74 16.70
C GLN A 372 -19.09 15.43 16.29
N ILE A 373 -18.39 14.34 16.50
CA ILE A 373 -18.89 13.00 16.21
C ILE A 373 -19.67 12.49 17.42
N SER A 374 -20.94 12.13 17.21
CA SER A 374 -21.75 11.52 18.25
C SER A 374 -21.32 10.10 18.55
N ASP A 375 -21.64 9.63 19.76
CA ASP A 375 -21.33 8.25 20.15
C ASP A 375 -22.09 7.24 19.28
N GLU A 376 -23.31 7.58 18.81
CA GLU A 376 -24.05 6.73 17.88
C GLU A 376 -23.29 6.51 16.57
N LYS A 377 -22.71 7.58 15.99
CA LYS A 377 -21.95 7.49 14.76
C LYS A 377 -20.64 6.69 14.93
N LEU A 378 -19.99 6.86 16.07
CA LEU A 378 -18.82 6.03 16.42
C LEU A 378 -19.24 4.56 16.54
N ASP A 379 -20.37 4.28 17.18
CA ASP A 379 -20.90 2.94 17.34
C ASP A 379 -21.25 2.27 16.01
N GLU A 380 -21.79 3.02 15.05
CA GLU A 380 -22.06 2.54 13.69
C GLU A 380 -20.75 2.14 12.97
N GLU A 381 -19.70 2.93 13.13
CA GLU A 381 -18.41 2.62 12.51
C GLU A 381 -17.72 1.41 13.17
N LEU A 382 -17.80 1.32 14.50
CA LEU A 382 -17.35 0.15 15.24
C LEU A 382 -18.10 -1.12 14.83
N ALA A 383 -19.42 -1.00 14.53
CA ALA A 383 -20.22 -2.13 14.05
C ALA A 383 -19.78 -2.62 12.66
N LYS A 384 -19.50 -1.70 11.72
CA LYS A 384 -18.97 -2.04 10.40
C LYS A 384 -17.61 -2.74 10.52
N MET A 385 -16.72 -2.24 11.38
CA MET A 385 -15.44 -2.85 11.61
C MET A 385 -15.57 -4.26 12.24
N ALA A 386 -16.44 -4.41 13.24
CA ALA A 386 -16.70 -5.71 13.86
C ALA A 386 -17.21 -6.75 12.86
N GLU A 387 -18.10 -6.34 11.93
CA GLU A 387 -18.57 -7.19 10.84
C GLU A 387 -17.44 -7.61 9.90
N MET A 388 -16.57 -6.66 9.49
CA MET A 388 -15.42 -6.93 8.64
C MET A 388 -14.46 -7.94 9.28
N TYR A 389 -14.23 -7.84 10.60
CA TYR A 389 -13.41 -8.79 11.37
C TYR A 389 -14.16 -10.05 11.79
N LYS A 390 -15.45 -10.17 11.42
CA LYS A 390 -16.34 -11.30 11.82
C LYS A 390 -16.38 -11.50 13.33
N MET A 391 -16.45 -10.40 14.09
CA MET A 391 -16.49 -10.36 15.55
C MET A 391 -17.84 -9.81 16.02
N GLU A 392 -18.24 -10.22 17.23
CA GLU A 392 -19.38 -9.58 17.92
C GLU A 392 -19.04 -8.15 18.34
N LEU A 393 -19.96 -7.21 18.12
CA LEU A 393 -19.77 -5.78 18.39
C LEU A 393 -19.30 -5.49 19.83
N ASP A 394 -19.92 -6.13 20.82
CA ASP A 394 -19.58 -5.90 22.22
C ASP A 394 -18.13 -6.31 22.54
N LYS A 395 -17.70 -7.45 22.00
CA LYS A 395 -16.29 -7.90 22.14
C LYS A 395 -15.32 -6.98 21.43
N PHE A 396 -15.71 -6.48 20.25
CA PHE A 396 -14.88 -5.53 19.51
C PHE A 396 -14.73 -4.21 20.26
N LYS A 397 -15.83 -3.68 20.83
CA LYS A 397 -15.83 -2.46 21.67
C LYS A 397 -14.95 -2.57 22.92
N GLU A 398 -14.84 -3.77 23.51
CA GLU A 398 -13.95 -4.03 24.66
C GLU A 398 -12.46 -4.06 24.28
N LEU A 399 -12.16 -4.46 23.03
CA LEU A 399 -10.78 -4.49 22.52
C LEU A 399 -10.27 -3.11 22.13
N VAL A 400 -11.18 -2.21 21.70
CA VAL A 400 -10.85 -0.83 21.31
C VAL A 400 -10.78 0.03 22.56
N GLY A 401 -9.58 0.53 22.91
CA GLY A 401 -9.37 1.40 24.05
C GLY A 401 -9.98 2.80 23.86
N GLU A 402 -10.05 3.57 24.94
CA GLU A 402 -10.58 4.95 24.88
C GLU A 402 -9.72 5.86 23.96
N TYR A 403 -8.43 5.65 23.95
CA TYR A 403 -7.53 6.40 23.06
C TYR A 403 -7.83 6.13 21.58
N GLU A 404 -8.02 4.87 21.20
CA GLU A 404 -8.39 4.47 19.85
C GLU A 404 -9.75 5.03 19.44
N LYS A 405 -10.72 5.04 20.34
CA LYS A 405 -12.04 5.64 20.09
C LYS A 405 -11.94 7.15 19.84
N GLU A 406 -11.12 7.86 20.61
CA GLU A 406 -10.88 9.29 20.39
C GLU A 406 -10.17 9.56 19.04
N GLN A 407 -9.24 8.72 18.64
CA GLN A 407 -8.61 8.81 17.30
C GLN A 407 -9.64 8.54 16.19
N MET A 408 -10.49 7.52 16.35
CA MET A 408 -11.58 7.24 15.41
C MET A 408 -12.55 8.42 15.28
N LYS A 409 -12.92 9.08 16.39
CA LYS A 409 -13.75 10.29 16.34
C LYS A 409 -13.08 11.41 15.53
N LYS A 410 -11.78 11.60 15.69
CA LYS A 410 -11.01 12.59 14.89
C LYS A 410 -11.01 12.23 13.41
N ASP A 411 -10.79 10.97 13.08
CA ASP A 411 -10.79 10.51 11.68
C ASP A 411 -12.18 10.63 11.05
N LEU A 412 -13.24 10.33 11.79
CA LEU A 412 -14.63 10.55 11.37
C LEU A 412 -14.95 12.05 11.18
N ALA A 413 -14.44 12.91 12.05
CA ALA A 413 -14.62 14.37 11.90
C ALA A 413 -13.91 14.90 10.64
N VAL A 414 -12.75 14.34 10.29
CA VAL A 414 -12.03 14.62 9.03
C VAL A 414 -12.89 14.19 7.82
N GLN A 415 -13.52 13.01 7.85
CA GLN A 415 -14.41 12.56 6.79
C GLN A 415 -15.64 13.46 6.64
N GLU A 416 -16.24 13.90 7.75
CA GLU A 416 -17.35 14.86 7.72
C GLU A 416 -16.91 16.22 7.13
N ALA A 417 -15.68 16.66 7.42
CA ALA A 417 -15.13 17.87 6.83
C ALA A 417 -15.03 17.76 5.31
N VAL A 418 -14.57 16.60 4.79
CA VAL A 418 -14.54 16.34 3.34
C VAL A 418 -15.95 16.41 2.75
N THR A 419 -16.91 15.73 3.37
CA THR A 419 -18.32 15.73 2.93
C THR A 419 -18.90 17.15 2.92
N LEU A 420 -18.68 17.92 3.97
CA LEU A 420 -19.13 19.33 4.05
C LEU A 420 -18.53 20.20 2.94
N MET A 421 -17.24 20.03 2.67
CA MET A 421 -16.56 20.75 1.58
C MET A 421 -17.12 20.35 0.22
N ALA A 422 -17.30 19.04 -0.03
CA ALA A 422 -17.82 18.50 -1.28
C ALA A 422 -19.28 18.93 -1.52
N ASP A 423 -20.12 18.94 -0.47
CA ASP A 423 -21.53 19.38 -0.56
C ASP A 423 -21.65 20.88 -0.83
N SER A 424 -20.71 21.69 -0.33
CA SER A 424 -20.68 23.13 -0.59
C SER A 424 -20.08 23.50 -1.95
N ALA A 425 -19.41 22.57 -2.64
CA ALA A 425 -18.72 22.80 -3.90
C ALA A 425 -19.67 23.10 -5.05
N LYS A 426 -19.20 23.91 -5.99
CA LYS A 426 -19.91 24.24 -7.24
C LYS A 426 -19.34 23.39 -8.36
N GLU A 427 -20.19 22.58 -8.96
CA GLU A 427 -19.82 21.81 -10.15
C GLU A 427 -19.94 22.69 -11.40
N VAL A 428 -18.84 22.77 -12.17
CA VAL A 428 -18.72 23.58 -13.39
C VAL A 428 -18.22 22.74 -14.56
#